data_4ff19e3fd7bc2a7c83ccf36d7b677f88
#
_entry.id   4ff19e3fd7bc2a7c83ccf36d7b677f88
#
_cell.length_a   1.000
_cell.length_b   1.000
_cell.length_c   1.000
_cell.angle_alpha   90.00
_cell.angle_beta   90.00
_cell.angle_gamma   90.00
#
_symmetry.space_group_name_H-M   'P 1'
#
loop_
_entity.id
_entity.type
_entity.pdbx_description
1 polymer ?
#
loop_
_entity_poly.entity_id
_entity_poly.type
_entity_poly.pdbx_seq_one_letter_code
_entity_poly.pdbx_strand_id
1 'polypeptide(L)'
;MASSDISQRLLLVAVPAAALAAIDLVVKATVPTAWWAFHHRSHAWVVLSLVLLLGAGALAFVPSRWVALAAGVMSGGVIGNVVSARLDHDWVPNPLTIGSYRQGIAFNLADVFFLAGNLLLMAALIVVTLRNRDRLLPPRAWQRALRRRFGS
;
A
#
# COMPACT_ATOMS: atom_id res chain seq x y z
N MET A 1 -23.01 -12.83 11.16
CA MET A 1 -22.14 -11.72 11.64
C MET A 1 -20.78 -11.63 10.90
N ALA A 2 -20.16 -12.73 10.46
CA ALA A 2 -18.85 -12.67 9.79
C ALA A 2 -18.83 -12.03 8.38
N SER A 3 -19.90 -12.17 7.59
CA SER A 3 -19.94 -11.64 6.20
C SER A 3 -20.02 -10.11 6.13
N SER A 4 -20.78 -9.46 7.02
CA SER A 4 -20.90 -8.00 7.08
C SER A 4 -19.56 -7.33 7.43
N ASP A 5 -18.76 -7.97 8.27
CA ASP A 5 -17.44 -7.46 8.65
C ASP A 5 -16.41 -7.50 7.51
N ILE A 6 -16.43 -8.55 6.68
CA ILE A 6 -15.54 -8.65 5.51
C ILE A 6 -15.93 -7.61 4.46
N SER A 7 -17.22 -7.46 4.16
CA SER A 7 -17.70 -6.46 3.19
C SER A 7 -17.33 -5.04 3.61
N GLN A 8 -17.45 -4.70 4.89
CA GLN A 8 -17.02 -3.40 5.40
C GLN A 8 -15.50 -3.19 5.24
N ARG A 9 -14.69 -4.21 5.49
CA ARG A 9 -13.24 -4.10 5.31
C ARG A 9 -12.85 -4.00 3.83
N LEU A 10 -13.53 -4.70 2.94
CA LEU A 10 -13.33 -4.52 1.50
C LEU A 10 -13.68 -3.09 1.06
N LEU A 11 -14.74 -2.49 1.58
CA LEU A 11 -15.05 -1.08 1.33
C LEU A 11 -13.98 -0.14 1.90
N LEU A 12 -13.42 -0.45 3.07
CA LEU A 12 -12.31 0.33 3.65
C LEU A 12 -11.01 0.23 2.84
N VAL A 13 -10.84 -0.81 2.03
CA VAL A 13 -9.75 -0.87 1.04
C VAL A 13 -10.16 -0.13 -0.23
N ALA A 14 -11.30 -0.44 -0.81
CA ALA A 14 -11.69 0.02 -2.14
C ALA A 14 -11.98 1.53 -2.21
N VAL A 15 -12.71 2.07 -1.25
CA VAL A 15 -13.13 3.49 -1.28
C VAL A 15 -11.94 4.44 -1.16
N PRO A 16 -11.04 4.32 -0.16
CA PRO A 16 -9.85 5.15 -0.11
C PRO A 16 -8.93 4.95 -1.33
N ALA A 17 -8.77 3.71 -1.80
CA ALA A 17 -7.97 3.42 -2.97
C ALA A 17 -8.49 4.17 -4.21
N ALA A 18 -9.78 4.10 -4.50
CA ALA A 18 -10.39 4.81 -5.62
C ALA A 18 -10.30 6.33 -5.47
N ALA A 19 -10.63 6.86 -4.29
CA ALA A 19 -10.62 8.29 -4.03
C ALA A 19 -9.21 8.90 -4.17
N LEU A 20 -8.20 8.27 -3.57
CA LEU A 20 -6.83 8.77 -3.59
C LEU A 20 -6.19 8.63 -4.98
N ALA A 21 -6.48 7.54 -5.70
CA ALA A 21 -6.07 7.40 -7.09
C ALA A 21 -6.69 8.49 -7.97
N ALA A 22 -7.98 8.79 -7.80
CA ALA A 22 -8.65 9.86 -8.55
C ALA A 22 -8.03 11.23 -8.25
N ILE A 23 -7.74 11.54 -6.98
CA ILE A 23 -7.08 12.79 -6.58
C ILE A 23 -5.70 12.91 -7.26
N ASP A 24 -4.89 11.86 -7.23
CA ASP A 24 -3.58 11.83 -7.87
C ASP A 24 -3.68 12.07 -9.38
N LEU A 25 -4.62 11.39 -10.07
CA LEU A 25 -4.82 11.55 -11.51
C LEU A 25 -5.29 12.96 -11.88
N VAL A 26 -6.16 13.57 -11.07
CA VAL A 26 -6.57 14.98 -11.27
C VAL A 26 -5.38 15.91 -11.14
N VAL A 27 -4.53 15.74 -10.12
CA VAL A 27 -3.34 16.57 -9.94
C VAL A 27 -2.38 16.40 -11.11
N LYS A 28 -2.13 15.16 -11.57
CA LYS A 28 -1.29 14.89 -12.75
C LYS A 28 -1.84 15.51 -14.03
N ALA A 29 -3.16 15.59 -14.18
CA ALA A 29 -3.80 16.18 -15.35
C ALA A 29 -3.84 17.72 -15.32
N THR A 30 -3.81 18.33 -14.14
CA THR A 30 -4.00 19.78 -13.98
C THR A 30 -2.72 20.54 -13.66
N VAL A 31 -1.73 19.89 -13.05
CA VAL A 31 -0.46 20.52 -12.68
C VAL A 31 0.59 20.24 -13.76
N PRO A 32 1.20 21.27 -14.37
CA PRO A 32 2.24 21.08 -15.37
C PRO A 32 3.43 20.30 -14.82
N THR A 33 3.87 19.29 -15.56
CA THR A 33 5.02 18.47 -15.19
C THR A 33 6.25 18.90 -16.01
N ALA A 34 7.36 19.19 -15.34
CA ALA A 34 8.62 19.48 -15.99
C ALA A 34 9.12 18.27 -16.80
N TRP A 35 9.75 18.50 -17.96
CA TRP A 35 10.18 17.45 -18.89
C TRP A 35 11.09 16.37 -18.26
N TRP A 36 11.89 16.72 -17.25
CA TRP A 36 12.77 15.81 -16.53
C TRP A 36 12.08 15.03 -15.40
N ALA A 37 10.84 15.36 -15.10
CA ALA A 37 10.06 14.80 -13.99
C ALA A 37 9.12 13.66 -14.43
N PHE A 38 9.31 13.13 -15.62
CA PHE A 38 8.62 11.94 -16.10
C PHE A 38 9.46 10.70 -15.85
N HIS A 39 8.86 9.66 -15.25
CA HIS A 39 9.54 8.40 -14.97
C HIS A 39 8.94 7.26 -15.79
N HIS A 40 9.77 6.60 -16.62
CA HIS A 40 9.36 5.42 -17.37
C HIS A 40 9.17 4.20 -16.45
N ARG A 41 8.10 3.46 -16.64
CA ARG A 41 7.74 2.26 -15.86
C ARG A 41 7.80 1.02 -16.75
N SER A 42 8.63 0.05 -16.36
CA SER A 42 8.75 -1.22 -17.08
C SER A 42 7.51 -2.11 -16.88
N HIS A 43 7.32 -3.08 -17.79
CA HIS A 43 6.28 -4.11 -17.63
C HIS A 43 6.43 -4.89 -16.32
N ALA A 44 7.67 -5.20 -15.90
CA ALA A 44 7.93 -5.87 -14.62
C ALA A 44 7.43 -5.04 -13.44
N TRP A 45 7.59 -3.70 -13.49
CA TRP A 45 7.06 -2.80 -12.46
C TRP A 45 5.53 -2.88 -12.40
N VAL A 46 4.85 -2.94 -13.56
CA VAL A 46 3.38 -3.08 -13.59
C VAL A 46 2.93 -4.41 -12.99
N VAL A 47 3.60 -5.52 -13.35
CA VAL A 47 3.29 -6.84 -12.77
C VAL A 47 3.47 -6.83 -11.25
N LEU A 48 4.58 -6.27 -10.76
CA LEU A 48 4.82 -6.15 -9.31
C LEU A 48 3.74 -5.30 -8.63
N SER A 49 3.31 -4.21 -9.25
CA SER A 49 2.22 -3.36 -8.75
C SER A 49 0.90 -4.12 -8.64
N LEU A 50 0.57 -4.96 -9.63
CA LEU A 50 -0.62 -5.82 -9.58
C LEU A 50 -0.53 -6.87 -8.47
N VAL A 51 0.62 -7.47 -8.26
CA VAL A 51 0.86 -8.40 -7.14
C VAL A 51 0.68 -7.69 -5.79
N LEU A 52 1.19 -6.46 -5.65
CA LEU A 52 0.96 -5.64 -4.46
C LEU A 52 -0.51 -5.33 -4.22
N LEU A 53 -1.27 -5.00 -5.27
CA LEU A 53 -2.72 -4.76 -5.16
C LEU A 53 -3.49 -6.02 -4.72
N LEU A 54 -3.13 -7.18 -5.26
CA LEU A 54 -3.71 -8.45 -4.82
C LEU A 54 -3.39 -8.74 -3.34
N GLY A 55 -2.15 -8.52 -2.92
CA GLY A 55 -1.74 -8.62 -1.53
C GLY A 55 -2.50 -7.65 -0.61
N ALA A 56 -2.66 -6.40 -1.03
CA ALA A 56 -3.43 -5.40 -0.30
C ALA A 56 -4.91 -5.80 -0.16
N GLY A 57 -5.51 -6.34 -1.23
CA GLY A 57 -6.87 -6.88 -1.19
C GLY A 57 -7.00 -8.04 -0.19
N ALA A 58 -6.01 -8.93 -0.14
CA ALA A 58 -5.97 -10.04 0.81
C ALA A 58 -5.89 -9.56 2.28
N LEU A 59 -5.35 -8.38 2.55
CA LEU A 59 -5.34 -7.80 3.90
C LEU A 59 -6.74 -7.44 4.44
N ALA A 60 -7.76 -7.35 3.59
CA ALA A 60 -9.15 -7.22 4.05
C ALA A 60 -9.63 -8.42 4.89
N PHE A 61 -8.99 -9.58 4.75
CA PHE A 61 -9.28 -10.77 5.57
C PHE A 61 -8.68 -10.68 6.97
N VAL A 62 -7.71 -9.79 7.22
CA VAL A 62 -7.22 -9.51 8.57
C VAL A 62 -8.33 -8.79 9.38
N PRO A 63 -8.69 -9.27 10.58
CA PRO A 63 -9.81 -8.71 11.37
C PRO A 63 -9.43 -7.37 12.03
N SER A 64 -9.05 -6.38 11.20
CA SER A 64 -8.66 -5.03 11.63
C SER A 64 -9.07 -3.99 10.60
N ARG A 65 -9.88 -3.03 11.02
CA ARG A 65 -10.29 -1.88 10.19
C ARG A 65 -9.08 -0.99 9.82
N TRP A 66 -8.12 -0.86 10.72
CA TRP A 66 -6.92 -0.06 10.48
C TRP A 66 -6.01 -0.67 9.43
N VAL A 67 -5.87 -2.01 9.43
CA VAL A 67 -5.12 -2.73 8.38
C VAL A 67 -5.81 -2.54 7.02
N ALA A 68 -7.13 -2.69 6.97
CA ALA A 68 -7.90 -2.50 5.74
C ALA A 68 -7.79 -1.04 5.21
N LEU A 69 -7.94 -0.05 6.07
CA LEU A 69 -7.82 1.36 5.71
C LEU A 69 -6.41 1.69 5.19
N ALA A 70 -5.38 1.25 5.90
CA ALA A 70 -3.99 1.47 5.49
C ALA A 70 -3.66 0.80 4.14
N ALA A 71 -4.16 -0.42 3.92
CA ALA A 71 -4.07 -1.11 2.64
C ALA A 71 -4.78 -0.33 1.53
N GLY A 72 -5.93 0.28 1.81
CA GLY A 72 -6.64 1.14 0.88
C GLY A 72 -5.83 2.40 0.49
N VAL A 73 -5.25 3.07 1.48
CA VAL A 73 -4.38 4.25 1.22
C VAL A 73 -3.18 3.87 0.35
N MET A 74 -2.48 2.78 0.68
CA MET A 74 -1.36 2.27 -0.11
C MET A 74 -1.79 1.92 -1.54
N SER A 75 -2.92 1.22 -1.68
CA SER A 75 -3.48 0.83 -2.99
C SER A 75 -3.83 2.03 -3.86
N GLY A 76 -4.31 3.12 -3.27
CA GLY A 76 -4.59 4.37 -3.99
C GLY A 76 -3.35 4.92 -4.68
N GLY A 77 -2.20 4.92 -4.00
CA GLY A 77 -0.93 5.28 -4.60
C GLY A 77 -0.50 4.35 -5.73
N VAL A 78 -0.62 3.03 -5.53
CA VAL A 78 -0.28 2.06 -6.58
C VAL A 78 -1.17 2.24 -7.81
N ILE A 79 -2.50 2.33 -7.62
CA ILE A 79 -3.47 2.47 -8.71
C ILE A 79 -3.22 3.77 -9.47
N GLY A 80 -3.04 4.92 -8.78
CA GLY A 80 -2.77 6.21 -9.40
C GLY A 80 -1.57 6.15 -10.35
N ASN A 81 -0.47 5.54 -9.92
CA ASN A 81 0.71 5.39 -10.75
C ASN A 81 0.54 4.36 -11.89
N VAL A 82 -0.15 3.23 -11.66
CA VAL A 82 -0.40 2.22 -12.72
C VAL A 82 -1.32 2.78 -13.80
N VAL A 83 -2.41 3.44 -13.41
CA VAL A 83 -3.34 4.04 -14.35
C VAL A 83 -2.65 5.13 -15.17
N SER A 84 -1.89 6.01 -14.50
CA SER A 84 -1.11 7.06 -15.17
C SER A 84 -0.13 6.48 -16.19
N ALA A 85 0.63 5.44 -15.83
CA ALA A 85 1.55 4.77 -16.75
C ALA A 85 0.83 4.19 -17.98
N ARG A 86 -0.39 3.66 -17.81
CA ARG A 86 -1.17 3.12 -18.93
C ARG A 86 -1.78 4.18 -19.84
N LEU A 87 -2.11 5.33 -19.29
CA LEU A 87 -2.65 6.46 -20.06
C LEU A 87 -1.55 7.21 -20.82
N ASP A 88 -0.29 7.19 -20.34
CA ASP A 88 0.81 7.99 -20.86
C ASP A 88 1.99 7.11 -21.35
N HIS A 89 1.70 6.05 -22.10
CA HIS A 89 2.70 5.21 -22.79
C HIS A 89 3.86 4.74 -21.88
N ASP A 90 3.52 4.23 -20.71
CA ASP A 90 4.44 3.74 -19.65
C ASP A 90 5.25 4.86 -18.94
N TRP A 91 4.91 6.14 -19.16
CA TRP A 91 5.47 7.24 -18.40
C TRP A 91 4.54 7.68 -17.28
N VAL A 92 5.11 8.05 -16.15
CA VAL A 92 4.39 8.61 -14.99
C VAL A 92 4.87 10.03 -14.75
N PRO A 93 3.97 11.03 -14.87
CA PRO A 93 4.29 12.40 -14.53
C PRO A 93 4.41 12.59 -13.02
N ASN A 94 5.44 13.33 -12.61
CA ASN A 94 5.72 13.73 -11.23
C ASN A 94 5.69 15.25 -11.11
N PRO A 95 4.50 15.88 -11.03
CA PRO A 95 4.37 17.34 -11.09
C PRO A 95 4.90 18.05 -9.86
N LEU A 96 5.09 17.35 -8.73
CA LEU A 96 5.61 17.94 -7.50
C LEU A 96 7.13 17.81 -7.46
N THR A 97 7.83 18.93 -7.24
CA THR A 97 9.30 18.93 -7.21
C THR A 97 9.84 19.65 -5.98
N ILE A 98 10.91 19.11 -5.41
CA ILE A 98 11.70 19.74 -4.36
C ILE A 98 13.12 19.89 -4.89
N GLY A 99 13.64 21.12 -4.93
CA GLY A 99 14.95 21.43 -5.50
C GLY A 99 14.92 21.75 -7.00
N SER A 100 16.09 21.73 -7.64
CA SER A 100 16.28 22.09 -9.06
C SER A 100 16.52 20.85 -9.92
N TYR A 101 16.44 21.01 -11.26
CA TYR A 101 16.65 19.96 -12.25
C TYR A 101 17.83 19.00 -11.98
N ARG A 102 18.95 19.51 -11.49
CA ARG A 102 20.17 18.68 -11.27
C ARG A 102 20.28 18.09 -9.86
N GLN A 103 19.50 18.59 -8.90
CA GLN A 103 19.59 18.22 -7.48
C GLN A 103 18.21 18.02 -6.84
N GLY A 104 17.16 18.08 -7.65
CA GLY A 104 15.79 17.98 -7.18
C GLY A 104 15.25 16.55 -7.20
N ILE A 105 14.24 16.34 -6.39
CA ILE A 105 13.40 15.13 -6.39
C ILE A 105 12.06 15.51 -7.01
N ALA A 106 11.62 14.72 -8.00
CA ALA A 106 10.29 14.83 -8.57
C ALA A 106 9.43 13.66 -8.06
N PHE A 107 8.21 13.93 -7.63
CA PHE A 107 7.25 12.96 -7.10
C PHE A 107 5.81 13.39 -7.41
N ASN A 108 4.87 12.52 -7.14
CA ASN A 108 3.44 12.76 -7.29
C ASN A 108 2.68 12.38 -6.01
N LEU A 109 1.38 12.67 -5.96
CA LEU A 109 0.59 12.33 -4.79
C LEU A 109 0.47 10.81 -4.57
N ALA A 110 0.49 10.01 -5.65
CA ALA A 110 0.48 8.56 -5.54
C ALA A 110 1.70 8.02 -4.78
N ASP A 111 2.89 8.63 -4.95
CA ASP A 111 4.09 8.26 -4.20
C ASP A 111 3.92 8.58 -2.71
N VAL A 112 3.31 9.72 -2.38
CA VAL A 112 3.00 10.11 -1.00
C VAL A 112 2.00 9.14 -0.38
N PHE A 113 0.92 8.80 -1.09
CA PHE A 113 -0.11 7.87 -0.60
C PHE A 113 0.47 6.46 -0.43
N PHE A 114 1.30 6.01 -1.36
CA PHE A 114 1.99 4.73 -1.25
C PHE A 114 2.87 4.67 0.00
N LEU A 115 3.71 5.67 0.22
CA LEU A 115 4.59 5.74 1.38
C LEU A 115 3.79 5.83 2.69
N ALA A 116 2.84 6.75 2.77
CA ALA A 116 1.99 6.93 3.96
C ALA A 116 1.18 5.65 4.26
N GLY A 117 0.60 5.03 3.23
CA GLY A 117 -0.14 3.78 3.37
C GLY A 117 0.72 2.63 3.88
N ASN A 118 1.97 2.49 3.39
CA ASN A 118 2.91 1.49 3.90
C ASN A 118 3.26 1.73 5.38
N LEU A 119 3.56 2.96 5.77
CA LEU A 119 3.88 3.29 7.16
C LEU A 119 2.69 3.00 8.09
N LEU A 120 1.49 3.40 7.69
CA LEU A 120 0.25 3.10 8.42
C LEU A 120 -0.01 1.59 8.51
N LEU A 121 0.23 0.86 7.42
CA LEU A 121 0.05 -0.59 7.36
C LEU A 121 1.01 -1.30 8.31
N MET A 122 2.28 -0.92 8.29
CA MET A 122 3.28 -1.48 9.22
C MET A 122 2.88 -1.20 10.67
N ALA A 123 2.49 0.02 11.00
CA ALA A 123 2.03 0.38 12.34
C ALA A 123 0.80 -0.44 12.76
N ALA A 124 -0.20 -0.56 11.87
CA ALA A 124 -1.42 -1.31 12.14
C ALA A 124 -1.13 -2.81 12.35
N LEU A 125 -0.26 -3.41 11.54
CA LEU A 125 0.14 -4.81 11.68
C LEU A 125 0.91 -5.06 12.98
N ILE A 126 1.82 -4.16 13.36
CA ILE A 126 2.54 -4.25 14.65
C ILE A 126 1.52 -4.21 15.81
N VAL A 127 0.60 -3.26 15.80
CA VAL A 127 -0.43 -3.15 16.84
C VAL A 127 -1.31 -4.41 16.91
N VAL A 128 -1.75 -4.94 15.76
CA VAL A 128 -2.55 -6.16 15.71
C VAL A 128 -1.76 -7.36 16.24
N THR A 129 -0.51 -7.49 15.85
CA THR A 129 0.39 -8.57 16.31
C THR A 129 0.61 -8.50 17.82
N LEU A 130 0.94 -7.32 18.34
CA LEU A 130 1.16 -7.14 19.78
C LEU A 130 -0.10 -7.41 20.60
N ARG A 131 -1.28 -6.97 20.14
CA ARG A 131 -2.57 -7.23 20.81
C ARG A 131 -2.97 -8.71 20.81
N ASN A 132 -2.51 -9.48 19.81
CA ASN A 132 -2.87 -10.89 19.66
C ASN A 132 -1.69 -11.83 19.91
N ARG A 133 -0.58 -11.35 20.46
CA ARG A 133 0.65 -12.12 20.66
C ARG A 133 0.43 -13.45 21.40
N ASP A 134 -0.44 -13.45 22.40
CA ASP A 134 -0.71 -14.64 23.22
C ASP A 134 -1.50 -15.72 22.46
N ARG A 135 -2.21 -15.32 21.39
CA ARG A 135 -2.94 -16.23 20.49
C ARG A 135 -2.05 -16.77 19.37
N LEU A 136 -1.07 -15.97 18.90
CA LEU A 136 -0.19 -16.34 17.80
C LEU A 136 0.82 -17.41 18.19
N LEU A 137 1.40 -17.29 19.39
CA LEU A 137 2.35 -18.27 19.95
C LEU A 137 2.22 -18.32 21.48
N PRO A 138 1.32 -19.17 22.02
CA PRO A 138 1.20 -19.31 23.46
C PRO A 138 2.56 -19.73 24.05
N PRO A 139 3.06 -19.05 25.10
CA PRO A 139 4.38 -19.35 25.70
C PRO A 139 4.58 -20.83 26.03
N ARG A 140 3.51 -21.51 26.46
CA ARG A 140 3.52 -22.94 26.76
C ARG A 140 3.72 -23.83 25.51
N ALA A 141 3.34 -23.39 24.33
CA ALA A 141 3.55 -24.15 23.10
C ALA A 141 5.04 -24.10 22.68
N TRP A 142 5.67 -22.95 22.79
CA TRP A 142 7.10 -22.77 22.54
C TRP A 142 7.95 -23.58 23.52
N GLN A 143 7.66 -23.49 24.82
CA GLN A 143 8.39 -24.25 25.86
C GLN A 143 8.25 -25.75 25.65
N ARG A 144 7.06 -26.24 25.27
CA ARG A 144 6.84 -27.65 24.94
C ARG A 144 7.57 -28.08 23.66
N ALA A 145 7.60 -27.25 22.62
CA ALA A 145 8.33 -27.56 21.39
C ALA A 145 9.85 -27.60 21.62
N LEU A 146 10.40 -26.67 22.39
CA LEU A 146 11.80 -26.66 22.76
C LEU A 146 12.19 -27.85 23.68
N ARG A 147 11.36 -28.18 24.66
CA ARG A 147 11.60 -29.37 25.53
C ARG A 147 11.56 -30.70 24.74
N ARG A 148 10.70 -30.81 23.72
CA ARG A 148 10.65 -31.99 22.83
C ARG A 148 11.87 -32.09 21.91
N ARG A 149 12.50 -30.99 21.56
CA ARG A 149 13.62 -30.94 20.60
C ARG A 149 15.00 -31.02 21.29
N PHE A 150 15.10 -30.59 22.52
CA PHE A 150 16.36 -30.47 23.24
C PHE A 150 16.34 -31.10 24.65
N GLY A 151 15.25 -31.70 25.07
CA GLY A 151 15.11 -32.39 26.35
C GLY A 151 15.34 -33.89 26.15
N SER A 152 16.60 -34.28 26.07
CA SER A 152 17.07 -35.66 26.36
C SER A 152 17.67 -35.67 27.73
#